data_35bf84ba08eb74fb97741366a7ad9215
#
_entry.id   35bf84ba08eb74fb97741366a7ad9215
#
_cell.length_a   1.000
_cell.length_b   1.000
_cell.length_c   1.000
_cell.angle_alpha   90.00
_cell.angle_beta   90.00
_cell.angle_gamma   90.00
#
_symmetry.space_group_name_H-M   'P 1'
#
loop_
_entity.id
_entity.type
_entity.pdbx_description
1 polymer ?
#
loop_
_entity_poly.entity_id
_entity_poly.type
_entity_poly.pdbx_seq_one_letter_code
_entity_poly.pdbx_strand_id
1 'polypeptide(L)'
;MTDHHEIGETLPDAFAIVHPMHPNFEYPFKYLCGAGVAYKLAQGLIEHPPQHFIALAAIGTIADLVSLTDENRYIVKQGLKILNSHTPSSIKAILNQAGFNDEITEETIGFIIGPRLNAVGRLEDASLAAELLLSDEFEEAEFLAEQVEHFNHERKDIVSKITDEALLLAEEQIKQGHLFLLLVKEGWHEGVLGIVASKIVETYALPTLILNIDENQNHAKGSARSIEQVSMFDILNDHQHLIDKFGGHHMAAGMTMSIDNIERLHKELDMWMKELTVTTSLEPSIKVDAQLEEKEINIKNIKDIFQLRPFGTDFNSPLFMVRDLIVKSTKGIGQDNKHLKLTLGHSGLTALFWNHGHLASELEPGQPIHIIGTLQINEWNGNQTPQFIIKDIAIDQLQILDYRSKRKNIQFKESESNVAYVIHPKLKKSNSHYYHYGEAIDRPYDKIVFRDLPNTMVEIEQTLEHSQISQLYLVLQHEKSIYFEGIPSKSLFKKCYKALINKKETDLIKEGMLLCEYLNIKPEILTFMLKVFKELEFIYDEKGLIKINPAPNKQDIENSRIYQMRQAHMEVEERLLYDDFLNIKEWIISKLT
;
A
#
# COMPACT_ATOMS: atom_id res chain seq x y z
N MET A 1 -11.64 2.31 -45.47
CA MET A 1 -10.88 2.04 -44.23
C MET A 1 -11.30 3.03 -43.18
N THR A 2 -11.49 2.57 -41.94
CA THR A 2 -11.81 3.43 -40.79
C THR A 2 -10.79 3.15 -39.70
N ASP A 3 -10.25 4.18 -39.05
CA ASP A 3 -9.31 4.06 -37.96
C ASP A 3 -9.30 5.33 -37.10
N HIS A 4 -8.71 5.27 -35.90
CA HIS A 4 -8.56 6.37 -34.97
C HIS A 4 -7.16 6.45 -34.34
N HIS A 5 -6.28 5.47 -34.58
CA HIS A 5 -4.91 5.48 -34.08
C HIS A 5 -4.09 6.60 -34.71
N GLU A 6 -2.92 6.90 -34.16
CA GLU A 6 -2.03 7.88 -34.74
C GLU A 6 -1.62 7.50 -36.17
N ILE A 7 -1.64 8.49 -37.06
CA ILE A 7 -1.31 8.29 -38.46
C ILE A 7 0.20 8.23 -38.60
N GLY A 8 0.69 7.15 -39.25
CA GLY A 8 2.10 7.02 -39.59
C GLY A 8 2.53 7.98 -40.74
N GLU A 9 3.81 7.92 -41.10
CA GLU A 9 4.38 8.77 -42.18
C GLU A 9 3.69 8.58 -43.54
N THR A 10 3.12 7.40 -43.78
CA THR A 10 2.42 7.06 -45.03
C THR A 10 1.04 6.53 -44.76
N LEU A 11 0.08 7.02 -45.55
CA LEU A 11 -1.28 6.49 -45.52
C LEU A 11 -1.38 5.20 -46.34
N PRO A 12 -2.23 4.23 -45.92
CA PRO A 12 -2.48 3.02 -46.69
C PRO A 12 -3.18 3.34 -48.03
N ASP A 13 -2.90 2.55 -49.05
CA ASP A 13 -3.57 2.64 -50.35
C ASP A 13 -4.98 2.04 -50.25
N ALA A 14 -5.99 2.89 -49.92
CA ALA A 14 -7.35 2.51 -49.73
C ALA A 14 -8.28 3.40 -50.56
N PHE A 15 -9.41 2.83 -51.03
CA PHE A 15 -10.45 3.56 -51.80
C PHE A 15 -10.92 4.84 -51.09
N ALA A 16 -11.08 4.77 -49.77
CA ALA A 16 -11.40 5.91 -48.91
C ALA A 16 -10.88 5.64 -47.47
N ILE A 17 -10.44 6.69 -46.82
CA ILE A 17 -9.96 6.67 -45.43
C ILE A 17 -10.83 7.62 -44.63
N VAL A 18 -11.55 7.09 -43.64
CA VAL A 18 -12.35 7.87 -42.67
C VAL A 18 -11.60 7.86 -41.35
N HIS A 19 -11.00 8.99 -41.02
CA HIS A 19 -10.13 9.13 -39.87
C HIS A 19 -10.23 10.55 -39.29
N PRO A 20 -10.46 10.74 -37.98
CA PRO A 20 -10.64 12.06 -37.39
C PRO A 20 -9.39 12.96 -37.45
N MET A 21 -8.19 12.34 -37.58
CA MET A 21 -6.91 13.05 -37.71
C MET A 21 -6.35 13.03 -39.14
N HIS A 22 -7.19 12.79 -40.16
CA HIS A 22 -6.72 12.70 -41.54
C HIS A 22 -6.03 14.01 -41.99
N PRO A 23 -4.79 13.96 -42.52
CA PRO A 23 -3.99 15.16 -42.77
C PRO A 23 -4.58 16.13 -43.79
N ASN A 24 -5.41 15.63 -44.71
CA ASN A 24 -6.02 16.44 -45.77
C ASN A 24 -7.41 16.97 -45.44
N PHE A 25 -7.97 16.65 -44.27
CA PHE A 25 -9.33 17.05 -43.87
C PHE A 25 -9.36 17.50 -42.43
N GLU A 26 -10.07 18.57 -42.14
CA GLU A 26 -10.28 19.02 -40.77
C GLU A 26 -11.59 18.42 -40.23
N TYR A 27 -11.46 17.58 -39.19
CA TYR A 27 -12.55 17.16 -38.36
C TYR A 27 -12.43 17.85 -36.99
N PRO A 28 -13.50 18.46 -36.47
CA PRO A 28 -13.39 19.32 -35.29
C PRO A 28 -12.98 18.56 -34.01
N PHE A 29 -13.29 17.28 -33.90
CA PHE A 29 -12.97 16.46 -32.73
C PHE A 29 -12.13 15.24 -33.09
N LYS A 30 -10.89 15.21 -32.64
CA LYS A 30 -9.87 14.24 -33.06
C LYS A 30 -9.83 12.94 -32.26
N TYR A 31 -10.53 12.88 -31.12
CA TYR A 31 -10.36 11.82 -30.11
C TYR A 31 -11.49 10.76 -30.13
N LEU A 32 -12.11 10.54 -31.26
CA LEU A 32 -13.07 9.44 -31.41
C LEU A 32 -12.35 8.10 -31.31
N CYS A 33 -12.94 7.11 -30.60
CA CYS A 33 -12.52 5.71 -30.68
C CYS A 33 -12.95 5.06 -31.99
N GLY A 34 -12.45 3.87 -32.31
CA GLY A 34 -12.82 3.14 -33.55
C GLY A 34 -14.34 2.93 -33.70
N ALA A 35 -15.04 2.59 -32.60
CA ALA A 35 -16.51 2.46 -32.61
C ALA A 35 -17.21 3.83 -32.85
N GLY A 36 -16.65 4.91 -32.33
CA GLY A 36 -17.12 6.28 -32.58
C GLY A 36 -16.98 6.67 -34.05
N VAL A 37 -15.81 6.38 -34.67
CA VAL A 37 -15.58 6.60 -36.10
C VAL A 37 -16.58 5.79 -36.95
N ALA A 38 -16.79 4.52 -36.61
CA ALA A 38 -17.77 3.67 -37.28
C ALA A 38 -19.21 4.23 -37.17
N TYR A 39 -19.56 4.73 -35.98
CA TYR A 39 -20.88 5.40 -35.77
C TYR A 39 -21.00 6.66 -36.64
N LYS A 40 -19.97 7.49 -36.74
CA LYS A 40 -20.00 8.68 -37.62
C LYS A 40 -20.10 8.31 -39.08
N LEU A 41 -19.43 7.24 -39.52
CA LEU A 41 -19.59 6.71 -40.87
C LEU A 41 -21.03 6.25 -41.11
N ALA A 42 -21.64 5.51 -40.18
CA ALA A 42 -23.02 5.08 -40.28
C ALA A 42 -23.99 6.27 -40.39
N GLN A 43 -23.76 7.36 -39.62
CA GLN A 43 -24.56 8.59 -39.74
C GLN A 43 -24.43 9.26 -41.13
N GLY A 44 -23.29 9.14 -41.79
CA GLY A 44 -23.08 9.66 -43.12
C GLY A 44 -23.71 8.81 -44.23
N LEU A 45 -23.92 7.52 -43.98
CA LEU A 45 -24.44 6.56 -44.95
C LEU A 45 -25.95 6.25 -44.77
N ILE A 46 -26.47 6.36 -43.56
CA ILE A 46 -27.81 5.98 -43.17
C ILE A 46 -28.54 7.22 -42.62
N GLU A 47 -29.64 7.62 -43.23
CA GLU A 47 -30.41 8.80 -42.83
C GLU A 47 -30.90 8.72 -41.37
N HIS A 48 -31.29 7.52 -40.92
CA HIS A 48 -31.74 7.25 -39.55
C HIS A 48 -31.04 6.00 -39.01
N PRO A 49 -29.77 6.11 -38.49
CA PRO A 49 -29.08 4.94 -37.95
C PRO A 49 -29.82 4.39 -36.72
N PRO A 50 -29.84 3.06 -36.55
CA PRO A 50 -30.48 2.41 -35.40
C PRO A 50 -29.94 2.98 -34.07
N GLN A 51 -30.84 3.14 -33.09
CA GLN A 51 -30.47 3.75 -31.79
C GLN A 51 -29.40 2.95 -31.02
N HIS A 52 -29.34 1.63 -31.22
CA HIS A 52 -28.30 0.82 -30.56
C HIS A 52 -26.88 1.13 -31.08
N PHE A 53 -26.71 1.76 -32.25
CA PHE A 53 -25.38 2.13 -32.74
C PHE A 53 -24.69 3.14 -31.83
N ILE A 54 -25.41 4.14 -31.32
CA ILE A 54 -24.81 5.09 -30.36
C ILE A 54 -24.53 4.43 -29.01
N ALA A 55 -25.28 3.39 -28.62
CA ALA A 55 -25.01 2.61 -27.43
C ALA A 55 -23.72 1.79 -27.58
N LEU A 56 -23.47 1.16 -28.73
CA LEU A 56 -22.21 0.46 -29.03
C LEU A 56 -21.03 1.45 -29.09
N ALA A 57 -21.22 2.61 -29.72
CA ALA A 57 -20.22 3.66 -29.75
C ALA A 57 -19.85 4.17 -28.34
N ALA A 58 -20.84 4.28 -27.43
CA ALA A 58 -20.60 4.64 -26.05
C ALA A 58 -19.80 3.58 -25.29
N ILE A 59 -20.10 2.29 -25.50
CA ILE A 59 -19.33 1.18 -24.93
C ILE A 59 -17.88 1.25 -25.41
N GLY A 60 -17.66 1.40 -26.73
CA GLY A 60 -16.32 1.52 -27.30
C GLY A 60 -15.57 2.74 -26.76
N THR A 61 -16.23 3.90 -26.66
CA THR A 61 -15.64 5.15 -26.15
C THR A 61 -15.10 4.99 -24.72
N ILE A 62 -15.87 4.35 -23.84
CA ILE A 62 -15.44 4.11 -22.44
C ILE A 62 -14.38 3.00 -22.36
N ALA A 63 -14.58 1.90 -23.11
CA ALA A 63 -13.68 0.73 -23.04
C ALA A 63 -12.28 1.01 -23.62
N ASP A 64 -12.18 1.93 -24.58
CA ASP A 64 -10.96 2.35 -25.25
C ASP A 64 -10.22 3.48 -24.50
N LEU A 65 -10.82 4.02 -23.44
CA LEU A 65 -10.26 5.08 -22.57
C LEU A 65 -9.90 6.37 -23.33
N VAL A 66 -10.56 6.66 -24.44
CA VAL A 66 -10.37 7.94 -25.15
C VAL A 66 -10.97 9.11 -24.38
N SER A 67 -10.52 10.34 -24.69
CA SER A 67 -10.97 11.57 -24.02
C SER A 67 -12.50 11.67 -23.95
N LEU A 68 -13.06 11.79 -22.74
CA LEU A 68 -14.52 11.90 -22.51
C LEU A 68 -14.96 13.37 -22.48
N THR A 69 -14.55 14.11 -23.49
CA THR A 69 -14.91 15.50 -23.71
C THR A 69 -15.76 15.65 -24.98
N ASP A 70 -16.33 16.82 -25.20
CA ASP A 70 -17.02 17.20 -26.42
C ASP A 70 -17.93 16.08 -27.02
N GLU A 71 -17.63 15.63 -28.23
CA GLU A 71 -18.46 14.67 -28.98
C GLU A 71 -18.51 13.30 -28.31
N ASN A 72 -17.41 12.82 -27.77
CA ASN A 72 -17.38 11.54 -27.02
C ASN A 72 -18.29 11.58 -25.80
N ARG A 73 -18.29 12.70 -25.06
CA ARG A 73 -19.17 12.88 -23.92
C ARG A 73 -20.65 12.86 -24.33
N TYR A 74 -20.98 13.49 -25.46
CA TYR A 74 -22.34 13.44 -26.01
C TYR A 74 -22.73 12.00 -26.38
N ILE A 75 -21.86 11.28 -27.10
CA ILE A 75 -22.07 9.87 -27.49
C ILE A 75 -22.34 9.02 -26.25
N VAL A 76 -21.50 9.10 -25.24
CA VAL A 76 -21.65 8.30 -24.01
C VAL A 76 -22.91 8.69 -23.25
N LYS A 77 -23.23 9.97 -23.13
CA LYS A 77 -24.45 10.43 -22.45
C LYS A 77 -25.72 9.93 -23.14
N GLN A 78 -25.77 9.92 -24.47
CA GLN A 78 -26.91 9.40 -25.22
C GLN A 78 -26.92 7.87 -25.22
N GLY A 79 -25.75 7.23 -25.38
CA GLY A 79 -25.63 5.78 -25.34
C GLY A 79 -26.10 5.17 -24.02
N LEU A 80 -25.72 5.77 -22.89
CA LEU A 80 -26.17 5.35 -21.55
C LEU A 80 -27.70 5.46 -21.40
N LYS A 81 -28.36 6.49 -21.97
CA LYS A 81 -29.82 6.59 -21.97
C LYS A 81 -30.45 5.43 -22.73
N ILE A 82 -29.89 5.09 -23.91
CA ILE A 82 -30.39 3.96 -24.70
C ILE A 82 -30.14 2.64 -23.95
N LEU A 83 -28.95 2.42 -23.40
CA LEU A 83 -28.63 1.22 -22.62
C LEU A 83 -29.59 1.00 -21.45
N ASN A 84 -30.02 2.07 -20.76
CA ASN A 84 -30.95 1.96 -19.64
C ASN A 84 -32.43 1.87 -20.05
N SER A 85 -32.81 2.40 -21.22
CA SER A 85 -34.22 2.35 -21.69
C SER A 85 -34.52 1.16 -22.57
N HIS A 86 -33.57 0.71 -23.39
CA HIS A 86 -33.69 -0.37 -24.37
C HIS A 86 -32.39 -1.16 -24.43
N THR A 87 -32.08 -1.90 -23.35
CA THR A 87 -30.85 -2.70 -23.25
C THR A 87 -30.82 -3.77 -24.34
N PRO A 88 -29.82 -3.79 -25.25
CA PRO A 88 -29.68 -4.86 -26.24
C PRO A 88 -29.57 -6.24 -25.59
N SER A 89 -30.05 -7.30 -26.29
CA SER A 89 -30.00 -8.69 -25.82
C SER A 89 -28.60 -9.11 -25.40
N SER A 90 -27.57 -8.74 -26.18
CA SER A 90 -26.15 -9.00 -25.92
C SER A 90 -25.66 -8.36 -24.62
N ILE A 91 -26.01 -7.10 -24.40
CA ILE A 91 -25.58 -6.38 -23.19
C ILE A 91 -26.31 -6.92 -21.97
N LYS A 92 -27.59 -7.23 -22.08
CA LYS A 92 -28.36 -7.85 -21.01
C LYS A 92 -27.79 -9.21 -20.61
N ALA A 93 -27.39 -10.03 -21.58
CA ALA A 93 -26.73 -11.31 -21.32
C ALA A 93 -25.39 -11.15 -20.57
N ILE A 94 -24.55 -10.17 -20.98
CA ILE A 94 -23.30 -9.85 -20.26
C ILE A 94 -23.58 -9.44 -18.81
N LEU A 95 -24.57 -8.57 -18.58
CA LEU A 95 -24.92 -8.09 -17.24
C LEU A 95 -25.47 -9.22 -16.37
N ASN A 96 -26.29 -10.13 -16.93
CA ASN A 96 -26.79 -11.32 -16.23
C ASN A 96 -25.64 -12.23 -15.78
N GLN A 97 -24.68 -12.53 -16.67
CA GLN A 97 -23.49 -13.32 -16.33
C GLN A 97 -22.66 -12.65 -15.22
N ALA A 98 -22.64 -11.30 -15.18
CA ALA A 98 -21.99 -10.54 -14.14
C ALA A 98 -22.78 -10.45 -12.82
N GLY A 99 -24.05 -10.89 -12.79
CA GLY A 99 -24.95 -10.71 -11.65
C GLY A 99 -25.32 -9.25 -11.37
N PHE A 100 -25.28 -8.39 -12.40
CA PHE A 100 -25.54 -6.95 -12.29
C PHE A 100 -26.98 -6.61 -12.72
N ASN A 101 -27.71 -5.92 -11.83
CA ASN A 101 -29.13 -5.59 -12.04
C ASN A 101 -29.47 -4.10 -11.78
N ASP A 102 -28.44 -3.26 -11.59
CA ASP A 102 -28.62 -1.83 -11.32
C ASP A 102 -28.61 -0.98 -12.59
N GLU A 103 -28.66 0.34 -12.44
CA GLU A 103 -28.55 1.29 -13.54
C GLU A 103 -27.16 1.19 -14.20
N ILE A 104 -27.15 1.15 -15.55
CA ILE A 104 -25.93 1.11 -16.35
C ILE A 104 -25.31 2.52 -16.35
N THR A 105 -24.13 2.63 -15.82
CA THR A 105 -23.31 3.84 -15.77
C THR A 105 -22.04 3.69 -16.60
N GLU A 106 -21.25 4.76 -16.69
CA GLU A 106 -19.89 4.70 -17.25
C GLU A 106 -19.01 3.68 -16.52
N GLU A 107 -19.18 3.53 -15.20
CA GLU A 107 -18.47 2.54 -14.40
C GLU A 107 -18.88 1.10 -14.76
N THR A 108 -20.18 0.88 -15.02
CA THR A 108 -20.69 -0.41 -15.49
C THR A 108 -20.04 -0.80 -16.82
N ILE A 109 -19.91 0.16 -17.75
CA ILE A 109 -19.22 -0.09 -19.01
C ILE A 109 -17.74 -0.38 -18.77
N GLY A 110 -17.05 0.47 -17.98
CA GLY A 110 -15.59 0.38 -17.77
C GLY A 110 -15.15 -0.84 -16.97
N PHE A 111 -15.96 -1.30 -16.00
CA PHE A 111 -15.56 -2.37 -15.08
C PHE A 111 -16.30 -3.70 -15.26
N ILE A 112 -17.44 -3.70 -15.96
CA ILE A 112 -18.24 -4.91 -16.16
C ILE A 112 -18.28 -5.31 -17.62
N ILE A 113 -18.76 -4.44 -18.52
CA ILE A 113 -18.96 -4.77 -19.93
C ILE A 113 -17.62 -4.81 -20.69
N GLY A 114 -16.86 -3.72 -20.65
CA GLY A 114 -15.61 -3.58 -21.40
C GLY A 114 -14.56 -4.66 -21.09
N PRO A 115 -14.26 -4.97 -19.81
CA PRO A 115 -13.30 -6.02 -19.48
C PRO A 115 -13.68 -7.42 -19.99
N ARG A 116 -14.97 -7.74 -20.11
CA ARG A 116 -15.47 -9.02 -20.64
C ARG A 116 -15.25 -9.10 -22.15
N LEU A 117 -15.69 -8.09 -22.87
CA LEU A 117 -15.48 -8.01 -24.32
C LEU A 117 -14.00 -8.02 -24.68
N ASN A 118 -13.17 -7.24 -23.96
CA ASN A 118 -11.74 -7.16 -24.18
C ASN A 118 -10.98 -8.45 -23.81
N ALA A 119 -11.53 -9.30 -22.92
CA ALA A 119 -10.86 -10.52 -22.49
C ALA A 119 -10.68 -11.50 -23.65
N VAL A 120 -11.67 -11.60 -24.53
CA VAL A 120 -11.63 -12.49 -25.71
C VAL A 120 -10.45 -12.14 -26.60
N GLY A 121 -10.32 -10.88 -27.05
CA GLY A 121 -9.24 -10.44 -27.94
C GLY A 121 -7.85 -10.39 -27.30
N ARG A 122 -7.75 -10.58 -25.97
CA ARG A 122 -6.45 -10.71 -25.27
C ARG A 122 -5.95 -12.14 -25.25
N LEU A 123 -6.83 -13.13 -25.29
CA LEU A 123 -6.49 -14.54 -25.15
C LEU A 123 -6.62 -15.28 -26.49
N GLU A 124 -7.58 -14.88 -27.32
CA GLU A 124 -7.94 -15.51 -28.57
C GLU A 124 -8.37 -14.48 -29.62
N ASP A 125 -8.99 -14.92 -30.70
CA ASP A 125 -9.58 -14.05 -31.72
C ASP A 125 -10.84 -13.33 -31.20
N ALA A 126 -10.93 -12.02 -31.43
CA ALA A 126 -12.02 -11.18 -30.92
C ALA A 126 -13.40 -11.45 -31.59
N SER A 127 -13.50 -12.34 -32.57
CA SER A 127 -14.73 -12.62 -33.32
C SER A 127 -15.88 -13.02 -32.41
N LEU A 128 -15.64 -13.83 -31.39
CA LEU A 128 -16.67 -14.22 -30.43
C LEU A 128 -17.35 -13.02 -29.75
N ALA A 129 -16.58 -11.99 -29.36
CA ALA A 129 -17.13 -10.78 -28.77
C ALA A 129 -17.95 -9.97 -29.79
N ALA A 130 -17.53 -9.96 -31.07
CA ALA A 130 -18.29 -9.31 -32.14
C ALA A 130 -19.59 -10.08 -32.44
N GLU A 131 -19.57 -11.40 -32.52
CA GLU A 131 -20.75 -12.26 -32.69
C GLU A 131 -21.75 -12.02 -31.57
N LEU A 132 -21.30 -11.98 -30.31
CA LEU A 132 -22.17 -11.65 -29.18
C LEU A 132 -22.85 -10.29 -29.37
N LEU A 133 -22.10 -9.24 -29.75
CA LEU A 133 -22.67 -7.90 -29.93
C LEU A 133 -23.63 -7.79 -31.12
N LEU A 134 -23.52 -8.69 -32.09
CA LEU A 134 -24.40 -8.79 -33.26
C LEU A 134 -25.62 -9.68 -33.03
N SER A 135 -25.67 -10.46 -31.96
CA SER A 135 -26.78 -11.36 -31.67
C SER A 135 -28.02 -10.57 -31.19
N ASP A 136 -29.11 -10.70 -31.91
CA ASP A 136 -30.42 -10.11 -31.59
C ASP A 136 -31.25 -11.04 -30.68
N GLU A 137 -31.07 -12.35 -30.82
CA GLU A 137 -31.80 -13.37 -30.06
C GLU A 137 -31.19 -13.55 -28.66
N PHE A 138 -32.01 -13.45 -27.63
CA PHE A 138 -31.52 -13.48 -26.24
C PHE A 138 -30.87 -14.82 -25.84
N GLU A 139 -31.44 -15.95 -26.31
CA GLU A 139 -30.87 -17.27 -25.99
C GLU A 139 -29.49 -17.48 -26.61
N GLU A 140 -29.27 -17.01 -27.84
CA GLU A 140 -27.96 -17.01 -28.48
C GLU A 140 -26.99 -16.10 -27.76
N ALA A 141 -27.43 -14.88 -27.41
CA ALA A 141 -26.64 -13.93 -26.65
C ALA A 141 -26.20 -14.48 -25.26
N GLU A 142 -27.09 -15.19 -24.54
CA GLU A 142 -26.75 -15.85 -23.28
C GLU A 142 -25.64 -16.91 -23.46
N PHE A 143 -25.76 -17.76 -24.49
CA PHE A 143 -24.76 -18.78 -24.80
C PHE A 143 -23.39 -18.16 -25.11
N LEU A 144 -23.36 -17.11 -25.95
CA LEU A 144 -22.13 -16.41 -26.29
C LEU A 144 -21.56 -15.64 -25.09
N ALA A 145 -22.40 -15.03 -24.27
CA ALA A 145 -21.97 -14.32 -23.05
C ALA A 145 -21.36 -15.25 -22.00
N GLU A 146 -21.82 -16.49 -21.88
CA GLU A 146 -21.20 -17.51 -21.01
C GLU A 146 -19.77 -17.82 -21.46
N GLN A 147 -19.55 -17.95 -22.78
CA GLN A 147 -18.19 -18.18 -23.31
C GLN A 147 -17.28 -16.96 -23.07
N VAL A 148 -17.78 -15.74 -23.29
CA VAL A 148 -17.06 -14.49 -23.00
C VAL A 148 -16.70 -14.39 -21.51
N GLU A 149 -17.62 -14.79 -20.61
CA GLU A 149 -17.33 -14.82 -19.16
C GLU A 149 -16.26 -15.84 -18.82
N HIS A 150 -16.22 -16.99 -19.50
CA HIS A 150 -15.14 -17.98 -19.33
C HIS A 150 -13.78 -17.36 -19.66
N PHE A 151 -13.62 -16.70 -20.80
CA PHE A 151 -12.39 -15.98 -21.15
C PHE A 151 -12.05 -14.87 -20.16
N ASN A 152 -13.03 -14.17 -19.62
CA ASN A 152 -12.81 -13.14 -18.62
C ASN A 152 -12.28 -13.74 -17.29
N HIS A 153 -12.76 -14.90 -16.87
CA HIS A 153 -12.22 -15.63 -15.71
C HIS A 153 -10.79 -16.10 -15.97
N GLU A 154 -10.54 -16.75 -17.09
CA GLU A 154 -9.21 -17.23 -17.47
C GLU A 154 -8.20 -16.07 -17.53
N ARG A 155 -8.58 -14.95 -18.16
CA ARG A 155 -7.74 -13.73 -18.16
C ARG A 155 -7.42 -13.26 -16.73
N LYS A 156 -8.41 -13.25 -15.80
CA LYS A 156 -8.17 -12.83 -14.41
C LYS A 156 -7.18 -13.76 -13.70
N ASP A 157 -7.29 -15.06 -13.91
CA ASP A 157 -6.41 -16.06 -13.30
C ASP A 157 -4.98 -15.91 -13.83
N ILE A 158 -4.81 -15.77 -15.16
CA ILE A 158 -3.52 -15.52 -15.79
C ILE A 158 -2.89 -14.23 -15.26
N VAL A 159 -3.67 -13.13 -15.21
CA VAL A 159 -3.21 -11.83 -14.69
C VAL A 159 -2.80 -11.93 -13.22
N SER A 160 -3.57 -12.65 -12.38
CA SER A 160 -3.23 -12.83 -10.97
C SER A 160 -1.90 -13.55 -10.82
N LYS A 161 -1.75 -14.70 -11.50
CA LYS A 161 -0.52 -15.50 -11.45
C LYS A 161 0.71 -14.72 -11.91
N ILE A 162 0.62 -14.03 -13.05
CA ILE A 162 1.75 -13.25 -13.58
C ILE A 162 2.05 -12.06 -12.66
N THR A 163 1.02 -11.43 -12.07
CA THR A 163 1.22 -10.32 -11.13
C THR A 163 1.99 -10.75 -9.89
N ASP A 164 1.63 -11.90 -9.28
CA ASP A 164 2.33 -12.42 -8.10
C ASP A 164 3.81 -12.70 -8.40
N GLU A 165 4.10 -13.29 -9.56
CA GLU A 165 5.47 -13.53 -10.01
C GLU A 165 6.23 -12.21 -10.29
N ALA A 166 5.58 -11.25 -10.95
CA ALA A 166 6.17 -9.96 -11.30
C ALA A 166 6.47 -9.10 -10.05
N LEU A 167 5.61 -9.16 -9.03
CA LEU A 167 5.84 -8.47 -7.76
C LEU A 167 7.12 -8.94 -7.07
N LEU A 168 7.39 -10.25 -7.09
CA LEU A 168 8.63 -10.80 -6.51
C LEU A 168 9.87 -10.29 -7.24
N LEU A 169 9.84 -10.28 -8.58
CA LEU A 169 10.95 -9.75 -9.38
C LEU A 169 11.13 -8.24 -9.18
N ALA A 170 10.02 -7.49 -9.11
CA ALA A 170 10.06 -6.05 -8.86
C ALA A 170 10.67 -5.74 -7.47
N GLU A 171 10.27 -6.46 -6.43
CA GLU A 171 10.85 -6.30 -5.08
C GLU A 171 12.37 -6.55 -5.09
N GLU A 172 12.85 -7.52 -5.86
CA GLU A 172 14.27 -7.80 -5.97
C GLU A 172 15.03 -6.64 -6.64
N GLN A 173 14.52 -6.13 -7.77
CA GLN A 173 15.13 -4.99 -8.47
C GLN A 173 15.11 -3.71 -7.62
N ILE A 174 14.02 -3.45 -6.89
CA ILE A 174 13.93 -2.30 -5.97
C ILE A 174 14.97 -2.42 -4.85
N LYS A 175 15.18 -3.61 -4.28
CA LYS A 175 16.24 -3.86 -3.28
C LYS A 175 17.64 -3.62 -3.83
N GLN A 176 17.85 -3.83 -5.12
CA GLN A 176 19.12 -3.54 -5.82
C GLN A 176 19.26 -2.04 -6.15
N GLY A 177 18.24 -1.22 -5.90
CA GLY A 177 18.25 0.23 -6.13
C GLY A 177 17.92 0.64 -7.57
N HIS A 178 17.16 -0.19 -8.30
CA HIS A 178 16.66 0.16 -9.62
C HIS A 178 15.47 1.11 -9.52
N LEU A 179 15.44 2.12 -10.39
CA LEU A 179 14.36 3.11 -10.53
C LEU A 179 13.54 2.92 -11.81
N PHE A 180 13.98 2.05 -12.71
CA PHE A 180 13.21 1.53 -13.83
C PHE A 180 13.10 0.02 -13.69
N LEU A 181 11.87 -0.52 -13.67
CA LEU A 181 11.64 -1.95 -13.51
C LEU A 181 11.55 -2.61 -14.90
N LEU A 182 12.43 -3.57 -15.16
CA LEU A 182 12.39 -4.41 -16.36
C LEU A 182 12.25 -5.87 -15.94
N LEU A 183 11.01 -6.38 -16.02
CA LEU A 183 10.64 -7.70 -15.51
C LEU A 183 10.51 -8.68 -16.68
N VAL A 184 11.22 -9.80 -16.61
CA VAL A 184 11.34 -10.73 -17.72
C VAL A 184 11.10 -12.15 -17.24
N LYS A 185 10.26 -12.88 -17.99
CA LYS A 185 10.10 -14.32 -17.77
C LYS A 185 9.56 -15.01 -19.02
N GLU A 186 9.98 -16.24 -19.24
CA GLU A 186 9.42 -17.12 -20.27
C GLU A 186 8.03 -17.62 -19.89
N GLY A 187 7.14 -17.74 -20.89
CA GLY A 187 5.81 -18.29 -20.73
C GLY A 187 4.75 -17.35 -20.17
N TRP A 188 5.05 -16.07 -20.03
CA TRP A 188 4.04 -15.07 -19.72
C TRP A 188 3.19 -14.74 -20.94
N HIS A 189 1.86 -14.76 -20.77
CA HIS A 189 0.94 -14.51 -21.85
C HIS A 189 0.98 -13.03 -22.31
N GLU A 190 1.38 -12.76 -23.54
CA GLU A 190 1.62 -11.40 -24.09
C GLU A 190 0.40 -10.49 -23.99
N GLY A 191 -0.81 -11.03 -24.23
CA GLY A 191 -2.05 -10.26 -24.24
C GLY A 191 -2.43 -9.61 -22.89
N VAL A 192 -1.79 -10.01 -21.78
CA VAL A 192 -2.09 -9.46 -20.45
C VAL A 192 -0.93 -8.68 -19.82
N LEU A 193 0.25 -8.65 -20.43
CA LEU A 193 1.44 -7.99 -19.85
C LEU A 193 1.20 -6.52 -19.53
N GLY A 194 0.46 -5.80 -20.37
CA GLY A 194 0.09 -4.41 -20.12
C GLY A 194 -0.78 -4.21 -18.89
N ILE A 195 -1.63 -5.18 -18.54
CA ILE A 195 -2.43 -5.13 -17.31
C ILE A 195 -1.53 -5.33 -16.08
N VAL A 196 -0.61 -6.28 -16.18
CA VAL A 196 0.36 -6.54 -15.10
C VAL A 196 1.29 -5.34 -14.91
N ALA A 197 1.82 -4.76 -16.00
CA ALA A 197 2.67 -3.58 -15.92
C ALA A 197 1.97 -2.41 -15.22
N SER A 198 0.68 -2.16 -15.51
CA SER A 198 -0.11 -1.15 -14.80
C SER A 198 -0.18 -1.42 -13.29
N LYS A 199 -0.42 -2.67 -12.88
CA LYS A 199 -0.46 -3.03 -11.45
C LYS A 199 0.88 -2.84 -10.73
N ILE A 200 2.00 -3.13 -11.41
CA ILE A 200 3.33 -2.89 -10.84
C ILE A 200 3.59 -1.39 -10.67
N VAL A 201 3.24 -0.56 -11.69
CA VAL A 201 3.34 0.91 -11.59
C VAL A 201 2.45 1.47 -10.48
N GLU A 202 1.21 0.98 -10.35
CA GLU A 202 0.29 1.38 -9.27
C GLU A 202 0.85 1.03 -7.88
N THR A 203 1.61 -0.07 -7.76
CA THR A 203 2.15 -0.54 -6.48
C THR A 203 3.41 0.22 -6.06
N TYR A 204 4.31 0.50 -7.02
CA TYR A 204 5.65 1.02 -6.71
C TYR A 204 5.92 2.44 -7.21
N ALA A 205 5.00 3.03 -7.99
CA ALA A 205 5.16 4.35 -8.63
C ALA A 205 6.46 4.46 -9.45
N LEU A 206 6.89 3.37 -10.10
CA LEU A 206 8.07 3.31 -10.96
C LEU A 206 7.69 2.88 -12.38
N PRO A 207 8.30 3.49 -13.42
CA PRO A 207 8.12 3.04 -14.81
C PRO A 207 8.50 1.57 -14.94
N THR A 208 7.65 0.80 -15.61
CA THR A 208 7.80 -0.66 -15.67
C THR A 208 7.62 -1.19 -17.09
N LEU A 209 8.57 -1.99 -17.55
CA LEU A 209 8.51 -2.79 -18.76
C LEU A 209 8.44 -4.27 -18.38
N ILE A 210 7.45 -4.99 -18.90
CA ILE A 210 7.29 -6.43 -18.70
C ILE A 210 7.44 -7.14 -20.04
N LEU A 211 8.33 -8.13 -20.10
CA LEU A 211 8.65 -8.89 -21.29
C LEU A 211 8.38 -10.38 -21.10
N ASN A 212 7.73 -11.00 -22.08
CA ASN A 212 7.78 -12.43 -22.32
C ASN A 212 8.92 -12.75 -23.26
N ILE A 213 9.73 -13.75 -22.95
CA ILE A 213 10.81 -14.22 -23.83
C ILE A 213 10.42 -15.51 -24.54
N ASP A 214 10.85 -15.62 -25.81
CA ASP A 214 10.83 -16.84 -26.59
C ASP A 214 12.29 -17.17 -26.96
N GLU A 215 12.90 -18.08 -26.19
CA GLU A 215 14.29 -18.49 -26.39
C GLU A 215 14.53 -19.13 -27.78
N ASN A 216 13.51 -19.82 -28.34
CA ASN A 216 13.64 -20.48 -29.63
C ASN A 216 13.76 -19.50 -30.79
N GLN A 217 13.12 -18.32 -30.66
CA GLN A 217 13.14 -17.26 -31.66
C GLN A 217 14.13 -16.14 -31.31
N ASN A 218 14.82 -16.23 -30.18
CA ASN A 218 15.72 -15.20 -29.64
C ASN A 218 15.07 -13.81 -29.59
N HIS A 219 13.78 -13.73 -29.23
CA HIS A 219 13.14 -12.44 -29.08
C HIS A 219 12.31 -12.33 -27.82
N ALA A 220 12.14 -11.10 -27.36
CA ALA A 220 11.28 -10.74 -26.24
C ALA A 220 10.23 -9.75 -26.73
N LYS A 221 8.98 -9.94 -26.28
CA LYS A 221 7.87 -9.06 -26.59
C LYS A 221 7.14 -8.67 -25.32
N GLY A 222 6.71 -7.41 -25.23
CA GLY A 222 6.04 -6.98 -24.03
C GLY A 222 5.43 -5.60 -24.05
N SER A 223 5.11 -5.14 -22.86
CA SER A 223 4.38 -3.89 -22.65
C SER A 223 4.98 -3.09 -21.52
N ALA A 224 5.10 -1.80 -21.75
CA ALA A 224 5.55 -0.83 -20.76
C ALA A 224 4.41 0.05 -20.25
N ARG A 225 4.54 0.49 -18.99
CA ARG A 225 3.69 1.50 -18.37
C ARG A 225 4.55 2.51 -17.63
N SER A 226 4.10 3.75 -17.62
CA SER A 226 4.87 4.88 -17.09
C SER A 226 4.15 5.59 -15.93
N ILE A 227 4.85 6.57 -15.38
CA ILE A 227 4.36 7.57 -14.42
C ILE A 227 4.27 8.93 -15.12
N GLU A 228 3.56 9.87 -14.54
CA GLU A 228 3.29 11.19 -15.12
C GLU A 228 4.57 11.94 -15.53
N GLN A 229 5.64 11.79 -14.74
CA GLN A 229 6.92 12.48 -14.94
C GLN A 229 7.78 11.90 -16.05
N VAL A 230 7.44 10.72 -16.59
CA VAL A 230 8.25 9.97 -17.56
C VAL A 230 7.45 9.64 -18.82
N SER A 231 7.85 10.19 -19.96
CA SER A 231 7.30 9.78 -21.26
C SER A 231 7.88 8.44 -21.67
N MET A 232 7.08 7.39 -21.69
CA MET A 232 7.51 6.06 -22.11
C MET A 232 7.94 6.04 -23.58
N PHE A 233 7.24 6.79 -24.43
CA PHE A 233 7.60 6.89 -25.84
C PHE A 233 8.97 7.51 -26.03
N ASP A 234 9.25 8.65 -25.37
CA ASP A 234 10.51 9.39 -25.56
C ASP A 234 11.70 8.57 -25.04
N ILE A 235 11.58 7.97 -23.83
CA ILE A 235 12.67 7.16 -23.28
C ILE A 235 12.96 5.93 -24.14
N LEU A 236 11.96 5.28 -24.73
CA LEU A 236 12.19 4.16 -25.65
C LEU A 236 12.72 4.61 -27.00
N ASN A 237 12.32 5.77 -27.49
CA ASN A 237 12.84 6.37 -28.71
C ASN A 237 14.34 6.70 -28.61
N ASP A 238 14.77 7.22 -27.47
CA ASP A 238 16.20 7.48 -27.20
C ASP A 238 17.05 6.19 -27.20
N HIS A 239 16.40 5.05 -26.90
CA HIS A 239 17.05 3.74 -26.84
C HIS A 239 16.66 2.83 -28.02
N GLN A 240 16.10 3.37 -29.11
CA GLN A 240 15.63 2.61 -30.28
C GLN A 240 16.69 1.69 -30.89
N HIS A 241 17.97 1.98 -30.68
CA HIS A 241 19.09 1.16 -31.20
C HIS A 241 19.20 -0.23 -30.53
N LEU A 242 18.49 -0.46 -29.44
CA LEU A 242 18.41 -1.74 -28.72
C LEU A 242 17.06 -2.46 -28.93
N ILE A 243 16.12 -1.83 -29.63
CA ILE A 243 14.75 -2.28 -29.79
C ILE A 243 14.45 -2.51 -31.26
N ASP A 244 13.93 -3.69 -31.61
CA ASP A 244 13.60 -4.02 -32.99
C ASP A 244 12.39 -3.26 -33.51
N LYS A 245 11.34 -3.18 -32.63
CA LYS A 245 10.10 -2.48 -32.93
C LYS A 245 9.44 -2.01 -31.63
N PHE A 246 8.99 -0.79 -31.61
CA PHE A 246 8.14 -0.29 -30.52
C PHE A 246 7.09 0.69 -31.06
N GLY A 247 6.05 0.93 -30.26
CA GLY A 247 5.04 1.94 -30.51
C GLY A 247 4.28 2.22 -29.23
N GLY A 248 3.80 3.44 -29.08
CA GLY A 248 3.08 3.83 -27.85
C GLY A 248 2.95 5.33 -27.71
N HIS A 249 2.63 5.75 -26.49
CA HIS A 249 2.38 7.12 -26.09
C HIS A 249 3.11 7.42 -24.78
N HIS A 250 2.88 8.59 -24.20
CA HIS A 250 3.47 9.02 -22.93
C HIS A 250 3.39 7.96 -21.83
N MET A 251 2.21 7.38 -21.61
CA MET A 251 1.95 6.49 -20.44
C MET A 251 2.12 5.00 -20.73
N ALA A 252 2.18 4.59 -22.00
CA ALA A 252 2.17 3.18 -22.35
C ALA A 252 2.88 2.92 -23.69
N ALA A 253 3.60 1.80 -23.79
CA ALA A 253 4.18 1.34 -25.04
C ALA A 253 4.17 -0.19 -25.13
N GLY A 254 4.12 -0.69 -26.38
CA GLY A 254 4.40 -2.08 -26.71
C GLY A 254 5.71 -2.19 -27.46
N MET A 255 6.45 -3.28 -27.27
CA MET A 255 7.74 -3.48 -27.94
C MET A 255 8.08 -4.93 -28.25
N THR A 256 9.01 -5.07 -29.18
CA THR A 256 9.71 -6.34 -29.48
C THR A 256 11.20 -6.06 -29.59
N MET A 257 12.04 -6.93 -29.04
CA MET A 257 13.49 -6.79 -29.04
C MET A 257 14.22 -8.14 -28.96
N SER A 258 15.51 -8.18 -29.31
CA SER A 258 16.36 -9.35 -29.08
C SER A 258 16.59 -9.56 -27.56
N ILE A 259 16.62 -10.82 -27.14
CA ILE A 259 16.93 -11.20 -25.74
C ILE A 259 18.34 -10.70 -25.36
N ASP A 260 19.29 -10.69 -26.28
CA ASP A 260 20.67 -10.26 -26.05
C ASP A 260 20.79 -8.79 -25.60
N ASN A 261 19.79 -7.96 -25.91
CA ASN A 261 19.78 -6.54 -25.59
C ASN A 261 19.10 -6.22 -24.24
N ILE A 262 18.43 -7.18 -23.60
CA ILE A 262 17.61 -6.93 -22.41
C ILE A 262 18.41 -6.32 -21.26
N GLU A 263 19.54 -6.94 -20.90
CA GLU A 263 20.37 -6.44 -19.78
C GLU A 263 20.93 -5.04 -20.07
N ARG A 264 21.32 -4.81 -21.32
CA ARG A 264 21.85 -3.52 -21.73
C ARG A 264 20.76 -2.45 -21.68
N LEU A 265 19.59 -2.74 -22.22
CA LEU A 265 18.45 -1.82 -22.18
C LEU A 265 18.07 -1.48 -20.73
N HIS A 266 17.95 -2.49 -19.85
CA HIS A 266 17.62 -2.27 -18.43
C HIS A 266 18.63 -1.32 -17.77
N LYS A 267 19.93 -1.55 -17.99
CA LYS A 267 20.98 -0.71 -17.43
C LYS A 267 20.90 0.73 -17.95
N GLU A 268 20.69 0.93 -19.25
CA GLU A 268 20.61 2.26 -19.85
C GLU A 268 19.35 3.01 -19.36
N LEU A 269 18.18 2.35 -19.28
CA LEU A 269 16.94 2.93 -18.75
C LEU A 269 17.05 3.29 -17.26
N ASP A 270 17.68 2.43 -16.46
CA ASP A 270 17.87 2.68 -15.03
C ASP A 270 18.86 3.84 -14.78
N MET A 271 19.90 3.95 -15.59
CA MET A 271 20.81 5.11 -15.54
C MET A 271 20.09 6.40 -15.91
N TRP A 272 19.30 6.40 -16.96
CA TRP A 272 18.48 7.54 -17.39
C TRP A 272 17.52 7.98 -16.25
N MET A 273 16.87 7.02 -15.59
CA MET A 273 15.99 7.31 -14.44
C MET A 273 16.76 7.93 -13.27
N LYS A 274 17.95 7.41 -12.96
CA LYS A 274 18.80 7.97 -11.89
C LYS A 274 19.26 9.40 -12.18
N GLU A 275 19.55 9.71 -13.43
CA GLU A 275 19.86 11.08 -13.85
C GLU A 275 18.65 12.01 -13.73
N LEU A 276 17.47 11.53 -14.12
CA LEU A 276 16.21 12.29 -13.99
C LEU A 276 15.91 12.64 -12.53
N THR A 277 16.13 11.72 -11.59
CA THR A 277 15.86 11.96 -10.16
C THR A 277 16.75 13.02 -9.51
N VAL A 278 17.86 13.40 -10.13
CA VAL A 278 18.70 14.52 -9.65
C VAL A 278 17.99 15.86 -9.83
N THR A 279 17.13 15.99 -10.84
CA THR A 279 16.46 17.25 -11.20
C THR A 279 14.95 17.24 -10.98
N THR A 280 14.34 16.05 -10.91
CA THR A 280 12.89 15.88 -10.86
C THR A 280 12.51 14.97 -9.70
N SER A 281 11.61 15.42 -8.83
CA SER A 281 10.99 14.55 -7.82
C SER A 281 10.05 13.58 -8.51
N LEU A 282 10.16 12.29 -8.17
CA LEU A 282 9.24 11.24 -8.60
C LEU A 282 8.08 11.03 -7.62
N GLU A 283 8.01 11.83 -6.55
CA GLU A 283 6.91 11.73 -5.58
C GLU A 283 5.57 11.95 -6.28
N PRO A 284 4.64 10.99 -6.18
CA PRO A 284 3.32 11.14 -6.76
C PRO A 284 2.59 12.31 -6.10
N SER A 285 2.00 13.17 -6.91
CA SER A 285 1.14 14.25 -6.43
C SER A 285 -0.32 13.98 -6.78
N ILE A 286 -1.23 14.31 -5.87
CA ILE A 286 -2.68 14.18 -6.11
C ILE A 286 -3.28 15.57 -6.21
N LYS A 287 -3.79 15.91 -7.39
CA LYS A 287 -4.53 17.16 -7.59
C LYS A 287 -5.95 17.00 -7.06
N VAL A 288 -6.30 17.85 -6.10
CA VAL A 288 -7.61 17.88 -5.45
C VAL A 288 -8.45 19.01 -6.07
N ASP A 289 -9.70 18.72 -6.42
CA ASP A 289 -10.59 19.69 -7.03
C ASP A 289 -11.21 20.65 -5.99
N ALA A 290 -11.56 20.13 -4.79
CA ALA A 290 -12.05 20.95 -3.70
C ALA A 290 -11.81 20.31 -2.32
N GLN A 291 -11.70 21.16 -1.30
CA GLN A 291 -11.77 20.75 0.09
C GLN A 291 -13.21 20.90 0.58
N LEU A 292 -13.72 19.85 1.26
CA LEU A 292 -15.06 19.82 1.84
C LEU A 292 -14.99 19.81 3.37
N GLU A 293 -16.02 20.41 3.97
CA GLU A 293 -16.35 20.18 5.37
C GLU A 293 -17.24 18.94 5.51
N GLU A 294 -17.17 18.22 6.64
CA GLU A 294 -17.97 17.02 6.89
C GLU A 294 -19.48 17.22 6.62
N LYS A 295 -20.04 18.37 7.00
CA LYS A 295 -21.46 18.70 6.79
C LYS A 295 -21.89 18.81 5.34
N GLU A 296 -20.94 19.03 4.42
CA GLU A 296 -21.19 19.15 2.98
C GLU A 296 -21.31 17.77 2.32
N ILE A 297 -20.89 16.70 3.02
CA ILE A 297 -21.00 15.32 2.56
C ILE A 297 -22.41 14.80 2.86
N ASN A 298 -23.34 15.06 1.97
CA ASN A 298 -24.74 14.66 2.09
C ASN A 298 -25.31 14.23 0.72
N ILE A 299 -26.39 13.48 0.75
CA ILE A 299 -27.04 12.89 -0.46
C ILE A 299 -27.38 13.94 -1.49
N LYS A 300 -27.86 15.13 -1.06
CA LYS A 300 -28.24 16.20 -1.99
C LYS A 300 -27.03 16.67 -2.80
N ASN A 301 -25.95 17.04 -2.11
CA ASN A 301 -24.74 17.54 -2.78
C ASN A 301 -24.11 16.46 -3.68
N ILE A 302 -24.14 15.18 -3.27
CA ILE A 302 -23.65 14.08 -4.11
C ILE A 302 -24.49 13.93 -5.37
N LYS A 303 -25.83 14.03 -5.28
CA LYS A 303 -26.71 14.01 -6.46
C LYS A 303 -26.47 15.20 -7.38
N ASP A 304 -26.16 16.36 -6.85
CA ASP A 304 -25.82 17.55 -7.64
C ASP A 304 -24.49 17.32 -8.40
N ILE A 305 -23.48 16.72 -7.77
CA ILE A 305 -22.22 16.31 -8.42
C ILE A 305 -22.50 15.27 -9.52
N PHE A 306 -23.38 14.30 -9.28
CA PHE A 306 -23.72 13.26 -10.25
C PHE A 306 -24.42 13.78 -11.53
N GLN A 307 -24.94 15.00 -11.53
CA GLN A 307 -25.41 15.65 -12.76
C GLN A 307 -24.27 15.91 -13.76
N LEU A 308 -23.03 15.94 -13.29
CA LEU A 308 -21.83 16.05 -14.13
C LEU A 308 -21.47 14.73 -14.82
N ARG A 309 -22.08 13.59 -14.48
CA ARG A 309 -21.83 12.30 -15.15
C ARG A 309 -22.21 12.34 -16.63
N PRO A 310 -21.56 11.51 -17.48
CA PRO A 310 -20.56 10.47 -17.21
C PRO A 310 -19.15 11.05 -16.95
N PHE A 311 -18.36 10.35 -16.10
CA PHE A 311 -16.97 10.63 -15.86
C PHE A 311 -16.05 9.67 -16.64
N GLY A 312 -14.83 10.09 -16.96
CA GLY A 312 -13.85 9.28 -17.70
C GLY A 312 -12.57 10.05 -17.97
N THR A 313 -11.79 9.61 -18.95
CA THR A 313 -10.53 10.24 -19.34
C THR A 313 -10.75 11.72 -19.68
N ASP A 314 -9.91 12.60 -19.20
CA ASP A 314 -9.96 14.08 -19.32
C ASP A 314 -11.19 14.77 -18.72
N PHE A 315 -12.12 13.98 -18.17
CA PHE A 315 -13.27 14.46 -17.39
C PHE A 315 -13.48 13.56 -16.17
N ASN A 316 -12.49 13.54 -15.31
CA ASN A 316 -12.45 12.66 -14.14
C ASN A 316 -13.55 12.99 -13.11
N SER A 317 -13.92 11.98 -12.32
CA SER A 317 -14.74 12.23 -11.12
C SER A 317 -13.99 13.18 -10.18
N PRO A 318 -14.65 14.22 -9.65
CA PRO A 318 -13.99 15.19 -8.77
C PRO A 318 -13.38 14.51 -7.55
N LEU A 319 -12.14 14.88 -7.24
CA LEU A 319 -11.44 14.47 -6.03
C LEU A 319 -11.61 15.51 -4.93
N PHE A 320 -12.07 15.05 -3.79
CA PHE A 320 -12.30 15.89 -2.63
C PHE A 320 -11.30 15.56 -1.51
N MET A 321 -10.85 16.60 -0.80
CA MET A 321 -10.12 16.47 0.45
C MET A 321 -11.05 16.77 1.63
N VAL A 322 -10.97 15.98 2.68
CA VAL A 322 -11.61 16.28 3.97
C VAL A 322 -10.57 16.17 5.06
N ARG A 323 -10.40 17.24 5.84
CA ARG A 323 -9.38 17.29 6.90
C ARG A 323 -9.97 17.01 8.28
N ASP A 324 -9.10 16.59 9.18
CA ASP A 324 -9.36 16.46 10.62
C ASP A 324 -10.57 15.58 10.98
N LEU A 325 -10.85 14.57 10.15
CA LEU A 325 -11.90 13.61 10.45
C LEU A 325 -11.45 12.64 11.55
N ILE A 326 -12.20 12.60 12.63
CA ILE A 326 -11.92 11.67 13.73
C ILE A 326 -12.30 10.24 13.35
N VAL A 327 -11.38 9.32 13.44
CA VAL A 327 -11.63 7.88 13.28
C VAL A 327 -12.51 7.40 14.45
N LYS A 328 -13.71 6.90 14.16
CA LYS A 328 -14.58 6.25 15.16
C LYS A 328 -14.34 4.76 15.25
N SER A 329 -14.18 4.11 14.11
CA SER A 329 -13.89 2.69 14.04
C SER A 329 -13.18 2.32 12.74
N THR A 330 -12.40 1.25 12.81
CA THR A 330 -11.68 0.64 11.69
C THR A 330 -12.09 -0.81 11.56
N LYS A 331 -12.21 -1.32 10.33
CA LYS A 331 -12.53 -2.73 10.07
C LYS A 331 -11.95 -3.18 8.73
N GLY A 332 -11.21 -4.30 8.73
CA GLY A 332 -10.91 -5.03 7.52
C GLY A 332 -12.17 -5.70 6.96
N ILE A 333 -12.40 -5.60 5.65
CA ILE A 333 -13.54 -6.20 4.94
C ILE A 333 -13.07 -6.93 3.68
N GLY A 334 -13.95 -7.76 3.11
CA GLY A 334 -13.63 -8.61 1.96
C GLY A 334 -12.87 -9.88 2.34
N GLN A 335 -12.52 -10.66 1.34
CA GLN A 335 -11.72 -11.88 1.54
C GLN A 335 -10.36 -11.50 2.13
N ASP A 336 -9.90 -12.22 3.15
CA ASP A 336 -8.63 -11.99 3.87
C ASP A 336 -8.47 -10.58 4.45
N ASN A 337 -9.58 -9.86 4.71
CA ASN A 337 -9.58 -8.47 5.17
C ASN A 337 -8.80 -7.53 4.24
N LYS A 338 -8.86 -7.76 2.94
CA LYS A 338 -8.08 -7.05 1.91
C LYS A 338 -8.37 -5.55 1.85
N HIS A 339 -9.58 -5.12 2.20
CA HIS A 339 -10.01 -3.74 2.09
C HIS A 339 -10.26 -3.12 3.48
N LEU A 340 -10.14 -1.80 3.58
CA LEU A 340 -10.40 -1.06 4.81
C LEU A 340 -11.77 -0.37 4.74
N LYS A 341 -12.57 -0.54 5.80
CA LYS A 341 -13.76 0.25 6.06
C LYS A 341 -13.55 1.10 7.31
N LEU A 342 -13.76 2.39 7.18
CA LEU A 342 -13.70 3.36 8.26
C LEU A 342 -15.08 3.93 8.56
N THR A 343 -15.30 4.28 9.83
CA THR A 343 -16.39 5.17 10.25
C THR A 343 -15.74 6.43 10.78
N LEU A 344 -16.03 7.58 10.15
CA LEU A 344 -15.31 8.83 10.36
C LEU A 344 -16.23 9.95 10.83
N GLY A 345 -15.64 10.96 11.48
CA GLY A 345 -16.27 12.23 11.83
C GLY A 345 -17.44 12.12 12.81
N HIS A 346 -18.15 13.21 13.03
CA HIS A 346 -19.31 13.26 13.93
C HIS A 346 -20.56 12.60 13.33
N SER A 347 -20.74 12.71 12.01
CA SER A 347 -21.86 12.11 11.27
C SER A 347 -21.79 10.58 11.20
N GLY A 348 -20.63 9.99 11.41
CA GLY A 348 -20.42 8.55 11.18
C GLY A 348 -20.29 8.21 9.69
N LEU A 349 -19.64 9.09 8.92
CA LEU A 349 -19.39 8.89 7.50
C LEU A 349 -18.70 7.54 7.26
N THR A 350 -19.30 6.71 6.41
CA THR A 350 -18.66 5.48 5.95
C THR A 350 -17.65 5.81 4.86
N ALA A 351 -16.40 5.37 5.06
CA ALA A 351 -15.35 5.50 4.06
C ALA A 351 -14.73 4.13 3.75
N LEU A 352 -14.45 3.87 2.47
CA LEU A 352 -13.85 2.63 1.98
C LEU A 352 -12.49 2.92 1.33
N PHE A 353 -11.48 2.13 1.70
CA PHE A 353 -10.17 2.20 1.07
C PHE A 353 -9.82 0.81 0.52
N TRP A 354 -9.88 0.68 -0.80
CA TRP A 354 -9.69 -0.60 -1.46
C TRP A 354 -8.23 -1.05 -1.38
N ASN A 355 -8.00 -2.35 -1.13
CA ASN A 355 -6.68 -2.99 -1.01
C ASN A 355 -5.79 -2.53 0.16
N HIS A 356 -6.33 -1.74 1.10
CA HIS A 356 -5.59 -1.20 2.25
C HIS A 356 -6.09 -1.73 3.60
N GLY A 357 -6.57 -2.98 3.63
CA GLY A 357 -7.08 -3.59 4.86
C GLY A 357 -6.04 -3.71 5.98
N HIS A 358 -4.74 -3.77 5.65
CA HIS A 358 -3.65 -3.80 6.63
C HIS A 358 -3.64 -2.56 7.55
N LEU A 359 -4.06 -1.39 7.05
CA LEU A 359 -4.15 -0.16 7.84
C LEU A 359 -5.18 -0.22 8.98
N ALA A 360 -6.07 -1.22 9.00
CA ALA A 360 -7.03 -1.38 10.10
C ALA A 360 -6.37 -1.56 11.47
N SER A 361 -5.13 -2.04 11.51
CA SER A 361 -4.33 -2.18 12.74
C SER A 361 -3.46 -0.96 13.07
N GLU A 362 -3.35 -0.01 12.16
CA GLU A 362 -2.48 1.18 12.29
C GLU A 362 -3.30 2.44 12.63
N LEU A 363 -4.59 2.45 12.29
CA LEU A 363 -5.49 3.57 12.56
C LEU A 363 -6.25 3.33 13.87
N GLU A 364 -6.19 4.28 14.80
CA GLU A 364 -6.80 4.18 16.11
C GLU A 364 -8.08 5.04 16.22
N PRO A 365 -9.12 4.56 16.95
CA PRO A 365 -10.26 5.40 17.31
C PRO A 365 -9.80 6.64 18.08
N GLY A 366 -10.38 7.80 17.74
CA GLY A 366 -10.01 9.10 18.30
C GLY A 366 -8.93 9.85 17.53
N GLN A 367 -8.24 9.20 16.59
CA GLN A 367 -7.20 9.81 15.78
C GLN A 367 -7.80 10.71 14.68
N PRO A 368 -7.35 11.96 14.51
CA PRO A 368 -7.69 12.78 13.35
C PRO A 368 -6.88 12.32 12.13
N ILE A 369 -7.57 12.22 11.00
CA ILE A 369 -6.98 11.89 9.70
C ILE A 369 -7.48 12.85 8.62
N HIS A 370 -6.71 12.98 7.56
CA HIS A 370 -7.10 13.65 6.33
C HIS A 370 -7.33 12.59 5.26
N ILE A 371 -8.38 12.72 4.49
CA ILE A 371 -8.68 11.79 3.40
C ILE A 371 -8.86 12.54 2.09
N ILE A 372 -8.41 11.91 1.01
CA ILE A 372 -8.65 12.32 -0.37
C ILE A 372 -9.40 11.20 -1.07
N GLY A 373 -10.41 11.55 -1.87
CA GLY A 373 -11.16 10.55 -2.63
C GLY A 373 -12.40 11.11 -3.30
N THR A 374 -13.30 10.21 -3.68
CA THR A 374 -14.55 10.53 -4.37
C THR A 374 -15.77 10.24 -3.49
N LEU A 375 -16.88 10.88 -3.83
CA LEU A 375 -18.15 10.70 -3.13
C LEU A 375 -19.03 9.70 -3.91
N GLN A 376 -19.68 8.82 -3.17
CA GLN A 376 -20.67 7.87 -3.68
C GLN A 376 -21.90 7.82 -2.80
N ILE A 377 -22.99 7.27 -3.33
CA ILE A 377 -24.20 6.95 -2.58
C ILE A 377 -24.23 5.43 -2.42
N ASN A 378 -24.21 4.98 -1.17
CA ASN A 378 -24.46 3.57 -0.86
C ASN A 378 -25.96 3.38 -0.65
N GLU A 379 -26.57 2.45 -1.39
CA GLU A 379 -27.97 2.09 -1.25
C GLU A 379 -28.10 0.66 -0.69
N TRP A 380 -28.82 0.53 0.40
CA TRP A 380 -29.10 -0.76 1.02
C TRP A 380 -30.53 -0.80 1.55
N ASN A 381 -31.31 -1.78 1.10
CA ASN A 381 -32.73 -1.92 1.48
C ASN A 381 -33.53 -0.61 1.29
N GLY A 382 -33.29 0.13 0.22
CA GLY A 382 -33.95 1.41 -0.08
C GLY A 382 -33.44 2.62 0.75
N ASN A 383 -32.50 2.41 1.67
CA ASN A 383 -31.87 3.50 2.41
C ASN A 383 -30.61 3.98 1.70
N GLN A 384 -30.57 5.26 1.35
CA GLN A 384 -29.42 5.92 0.74
C GLN A 384 -28.56 6.60 1.83
N THR A 385 -27.27 6.31 1.83
CA THR A 385 -26.29 6.93 2.73
C THR A 385 -25.09 7.45 1.95
N PRO A 386 -24.50 8.60 2.35
CA PRO A 386 -23.25 9.07 1.76
C PRO A 386 -22.13 8.09 2.08
N GLN A 387 -21.26 7.88 1.11
CA GLN A 387 -20.06 7.06 1.23
C GLN A 387 -18.89 7.78 0.59
N PHE A 388 -17.71 7.68 1.21
CA PHE A 388 -16.47 8.22 0.68
C PHE A 388 -15.57 7.08 0.19
N ILE A 389 -15.13 7.13 -1.05
CA ILE A 389 -14.16 6.17 -1.58
C ILE A 389 -12.79 6.82 -1.50
N ILE A 390 -11.99 6.33 -0.57
CA ILE A 390 -10.67 6.88 -0.27
C ILE A 390 -9.70 6.51 -1.39
N LYS A 391 -8.91 7.49 -1.82
CA LYS A 391 -7.78 7.33 -2.72
C LYS A 391 -6.46 7.42 -1.96
N ASP A 392 -6.40 8.26 -0.91
CA ASP A 392 -5.23 8.40 -0.05
C ASP A 392 -5.62 8.91 1.34
N ILE A 393 -4.77 8.64 2.33
CA ILE A 393 -4.92 9.07 3.73
C ILE A 393 -3.62 9.74 4.17
N ALA A 394 -3.75 10.88 4.85
CA ALA A 394 -2.64 11.55 5.53
C ALA A 394 -2.92 11.72 7.02
N ILE A 395 -1.86 11.68 7.82
CA ILE A 395 -1.88 11.89 9.26
C ILE A 395 -0.74 12.83 9.59
N ASP A 396 -1.07 14.03 10.07
CA ASP A 396 -0.07 15.05 10.41
C ASP A 396 0.58 14.82 11.79
N GLN A 397 -0.08 14.00 12.63
CA GLN A 397 0.40 13.73 13.98
C GLN A 397 1.28 12.49 14.02
N LEU A 398 2.28 12.51 14.90
CA LEU A 398 3.07 11.32 15.21
C LEU A 398 2.15 10.15 15.61
N GLN A 399 2.24 9.07 14.89
CA GLN A 399 1.59 7.82 15.22
C GLN A 399 2.47 7.00 16.18
N ILE A 400 1.96 6.69 17.35
CA ILE A 400 2.60 5.74 18.28
C ILE A 400 1.75 4.48 18.28
N LEU A 401 2.37 3.36 17.92
CA LEU A 401 1.68 2.09 17.66
C LEU A 401 2.07 1.04 18.71
N ASP A 402 1.07 0.51 19.43
CA ASP A 402 1.27 -0.49 20.48
C ASP A 402 1.38 -1.91 19.92
N TYR A 403 2.59 -2.46 19.96
CA TYR A 403 2.90 -3.83 19.56
C TYR A 403 3.53 -4.67 20.69
N ARG A 404 3.32 -4.27 21.94
CA ARG A 404 3.81 -4.99 23.14
C ARG A 404 3.20 -6.39 23.32
N SER A 405 2.03 -6.63 22.72
CA SER A 405 1.38 -7.94 22.77
C SER A 405 2.00 -8.93 21.79
N LYS A 406 2.39 -10.13 22.25
CA LYS A 406 2.90 -11.24 21.43
C LYS A 406 1.98 -11.67 20.27
N ARG A 407 0.71 -11.26 20.25
CA ARG A 407 -0.28 -11.56 19.21
C ARG A 407 -0.13 -10.70 17.95
N LYS A 408 0.61 -9.59 18.04
CA LYS A 408 0.88 -8.69 16.92
C LYS A 408 2.33 -8.88 16.49
N ASN A 409 2.63 -9.97 15.76
CA ASN A 409 3.94 -10.12 15.13
C ASN A 409 4.00 -9.20 13.92
N ILE A 410 4.69 -8.08 14.03
CA ILE A 410 5.10 -7.33 12.86
C ILE A 410 6.35 -8.02 12.30
N GLN A 411 6.26 -8.49 11.08
CA GLN A 411 7.43 -8.76 10.26
C GLN A 411 7.83 -7.46 9.56
N PHE A 412 8.63 -6.64 10.24
CA PHE A 412 9.35 -5.58 9.54
C PHE A 412 10.34 -6.29 8.60
N LYS A 413 10.18 -6.10 7.30
CA LYS A 413 11.20 -6.54 6.35
C LYS A 413 12.46 -5.72 6.67
N GLU A 414 13.53 -6.37 7.12
CA GLU A 414 14.82 -5.73 7.46
C GLU A 414 15.44 -4.92 6.29
N SER A 415 14.84 -4.99 5.12
CA SER A 415 15.22 -4.30 3.89
C SER A 415 14.51 -2.95 3.67
N GLU A 416 13.60 -2.52 4.55
CA GLU A 416 12.99 -1.19 4.42
C GLU A 416 14.04 -0.13 4.78
N SER A 417 14.46 0.65 3.78
CA SER A 417 15.53 1.67 3.92
C SER A 417 15.16 2.85 4.84
N ASN A 418 13.87 2.99 5.17
CA ASN A 418 13.32 4.13 5.92
C ASN A 418 12.84 3.77 7.33
N VAL A 419 13.40 2.69 7.92
CA VAL A 419 13.07 2.20 9.26
C VAL A 419 14.32 2.18 10.13
N ALA A 420 14.30 2.82 11.30
CA ALA A 420 15.31 2.70 12.33
C ALA A 420 14.88 1.71 13.42
N TYR A 421 15.79 0.86 13.86
CA TYR A 421 15.59 -0.08 14.95
C TYR A 421 16.38 0.35 16.18
N VAL A 422 15.71 0.57 17.28
CA VAL A 422 16.34 0.89 18.57
C VAL A 422 16.36 -0.37 19.43
N ILE A 423 17.56 -0.76 19.85
CA ILE A 423 17.82 -1.99 20.58
C ILE A 423 18.58 -1.72 21.89
N HIS A 424 18.47 -2.69 22.80
CA HIS A 424 19.19 -2.63 24.08
C HIS A 424 20.72 -2.55 23.86
N PRO A 425 21.49 -1.72 24.60
CA PRO A 425 22.94 -1.52 24.41
C PRO A 425 23.79 -2.78 24.47
N LYS A 426 23.32 -3.85 25.08
CA LYS A 426 24.02 -5.16 25.11
C LYS A 426 23.87 -5.98 23.84
N LEU A 427 22.93 -5.65 22.97
CA LEU A 427 22.67 -6.36 21.73
C LEU A 427 23.58 -5.84 20.61
N LYS A 428 23.92 -6.71 19.67
CA LYS A 428 24.76 -6.34 18.53
C LYS A 428 23.90 -5.72 17.42
N LYS A 429 24.33 -4.59 16.87
CA LYS A 429 23.71 -3.97 15.69
C LYS A 429 23.89 -4.88 14.47
N SER A 430 22.82 -5.07 13.72
CA SER A 430 22.84 -5.89 12.48
C SER A 430 23.34 -5.11 11.27
N ASN A 431 23.00 -3.82 11.19
CA ASN A 431 23.41 -2.92 10.09
C ASN A 431 23.39 -1.45 10.55
N SER A 432 23.54 -0.50 9.63
CA SER A 432 23.55 0.95 9.89
C SER A 432 22.20 1.56 10.28
N HIS A 433 21.09 0.81 10.20
CA HIS A 433 19.76 1.24 10.65
C HIS A 433 19.46 0.87 12.10
N TYR A 434 20.42 0.25 12.82
CA TYR A 434 20.28 -0.13 14.22
C TYR A 434 21.01 0.88 15.11
N TYR A 435 20.30 1.37 16.11
CA TYR A 435 20.77 2.31 17.14
C TYR A 435 20.65 1.65 18.51
N HIS A 436 21.54 1.99 19.43
CA HIS A 436 21.33 1.64 20.84
C HIS A 436 20.52 2.74 21.54
N TYR A 437 19.76 2.37 22.54
CA TYR A 437 19.15 3.36 23.41
C TYR A 437 20.19 4.33 23.97
N GLY A 438 19.87 5.62 23.99
CA GLY A 438 20.78 6.70 24.38
C GLY A 438 21.65 7.25 23.24
N GLU A 439 21.64 6.63 22.05
CA GLU A 439 22.27 7.18 20.85
C GLU A 439 21.28 8.07 20.09
N ALA A 440 21.73 9.25 19.66
CA ALA A 440 20.94 10.11 18.79
C ALA A 440 20.79 9.47 17.41
N ILE A 441 19.59 9.55 16.83
CA ILE A 441 19.32 9.10 15.46
C ILE A 441 19.76 10.22 14.51
N ASP A 442 20.83 9.96 13.75
CA ASP A 442 21.61 10.94 12.99
C ASP A 442 21.05 11.31 11.61
N ARG A 443 19.92 10.71 11.21
CA ARG A 443 19.24 10.96 9.94
C ARG A 443 17.74 10.78 10.09
N PRO A 444 16.93 11.39 9.20
CA PRO A 444 15.48 11.22 9.23
C PRO A 444 15.08 9.79 8.87
N TYR A 445 14.11 9.27 9.61
CA TYR A 445 13.40 8.04 9.31
C TYR A 445 11.90 8.26 9.45
N ASP A 446 11.12 7.64 8.58
CA ASP A 446 9.65 7.70 8.72
C ASP A 446 9.18 6.85 9.91
N LYS A 447 9.87 5.74 10.17
CA LYS A 447 9.51 4.77 11.19
C LYS A 447 10.66 4.51 12.15
N ILE A 448 10.36 4.53 13.46
CA ILE A 448 11.26 4.05 14.51
C ILE A 448 10.61 2.87 15.23
N VAL A 449 11.37 1.81 15.44
CA VAL A 449 10.94 0.59 16.13
C VAL A 449 11.72 0.43 17.43
N PHE A 450 11.07 0.59 18.57
CA PHE A 450 11.61 0.22 19.86
C PHE A 450 11.47 -1.29 20.03
N ARG A 451 12.54 -2.01 19.71
CA ARG A 451 12.52 -3.47 19.64
C ARG A 451 12.63 -4.13 21.00
N ASP A 452 13.47 -3.61 21.88
CA ASP A 452 13.75 -4.13 23.22
C ASP A 452 13.50 -3.04 24.27
N LEU A 453 13.70 -3.36 25.57
CA LEU A 453 13.61 -2.38 26.65
C LEU A 453 14.94 -1.63 26.84
N PRO A 454 14.90 -0.32 27.16
CA PRO A 454 16.09 0.42 27.62
C PRO A 454 16.49 0.03 29.04
N ASN A 455 17.65 0.52 29.52
CA ASN A 455 18.01 0.39 30.93
C ASN A 455 17.35 1.45 31.81
N THR A 456 17.07 2.64 31.25
CA THR A 456 16.45 3.78 31.95
C THR A 456 15.51 4.53 31.04
N MET A 457 14.55 5.27 31.59
CA MET A 457 13.67 6.14 30.82
C MET A 457 14.42 7.27 30.11
N VAL A 458 15.52 7.75 30.70
CA VAL A 458 16.37 8.81 30.13
C VAL A 458 16.99 8.39 28.79
N GLU A 459 17.31 7.11 28.62
CA GLU A 459 17.85 6.62 27.34
C GLU A 459 16.84 6.76 26.20
N ILE A 460 15.53 6.67 26.46
CA ILE A 460 14.49 6.94 25.46
C ILE A 460 14.48 8.43 25.10
N GLU A 461 14.49 9.30 26.10
CA GLU A 461 14.52 10.75 25.88
C GLU A 461 15.71 11.14 24.99
N GLN A 462 16.90 10.65 25.30
CA GLN A 462 18.11 10.89 24.51
C GLN A 462 18.01 10.36 23.08
N THR A 463 17.39 9.20 22.89
CA THR A 463 17.23 8.60 21.56
C THR A 463 16.25 9.39 20.70
N LEU A 464 15.18 9.90 21.29
CA LEU A 464 14.15 10.66 20.59
C LEU A 464 14.51 12.14 20.42
N GLU A 465 15.48 12.65 21.18
CA GLU A 465 15.93 14.03 21.09
C GLU A 465 16.36 14.37 19.65
N HIS A 466 15.72 15.38 19.06
CA HIS A 466 15.93 15.81 17.67
C HIS A 466 15.49 14.81 16.58
N SER A 467 14.78 13.74 16.91
CA SER A 467 14.28 12.79 15.92
C SER A 467 13.07 13.37 15.17
N GLN A 468 13.14 13.38 13.83
CA GLN A 468 11.99 13.64 12.99
C GLN A 468 11.37 12.31 12.57
N ILE A 469 10.21 11.97 13.12
CA ILE A 469 9.54 10.68 12.91
C ILE A 469 8.06 10.88 12.67
N SER A 470 7.49 10.05 11.80
CA SER A 470 6.05 9.97 11.56
C SER A 470 5.41 8.84 12.34
N GLN A 471 6.14 7.74 12.56
CA GLN A 471 5.61 6.54 13.23
C GLN A 471 6.63 5.97 14.24
N LEU A 472 6.15 5.65 15.44
CA LEU A 472 6.91 4.96 16.49
C LEU A 472 6.21 3.65 16.88
N TYR A 473 6.90 2.53 16.71
CA TYR A 473 6.41 1.19 17.06
C TYR A 473 6.99 0.73 18.39
N LEU A 474 6.13 0.43 19.37
CA LEU A 474 6.52 -0.10 20.66
C LEU A 474 6.40 -1.62 20.67
N VAL A 475 7.47 -2.34 20.31
CA VAL A 475 7.51 -3.82 20.31
C VAL A 475 7.98 -4.33 21.67
N LEU A 476 9.01 -3.74 22.24
CA LEU A 476 9.50 -3.89 23.60
C LEU A 476 9.68 -5.36 24.02
N GLN A 477 10.37 -6.15 23.18
CA GLN A 477 10.64 -7.57 23.47
C GLN A 477 11.45 -7.70 24.77
N HIS A 478 11.05 -8.64 25.61
CA HIS A 478 11.76 -8.95 26.86
C HIS A 478 11.59 -10.43 27.20
N GLU A 479 12.62 -11.06 27.76
CA GLU A 479 12.60 -12.47 28.13
C GLU A 479 11.97 -12.70 29.51
N LYS A 480 12.32 -11.85 30.50
CA LYS A 480 11.88 -11.99 31.88
C LYS A 480 11.69 -10.60 32.50
N SER A 481 10.52 -10.37 33.09
CA SER A 481 10.22 -9.16 33.83
C SER A 481 10.66 -9.28 35.29
N ILE A 482 11.26 -8.21 35.81
CA ILE A 482 11.63 -8.08 37.22
C ILE A 482 10.61 -7.28 38.02
N TYR A 483 9.64 -6.65 37.38
CA TYR A 483 8.63 -5.79 38.02
C TYR A 483 7.89 -6.52 39.14
N PHE A 484 7.39 -7.72 38.88
CA PHE A 484 6.65 -8.52 39.88
C PHE A 484 7.54 -9.15 40.96
N GLU A 485 8.85 -9.17 40.78
CA GLU A 485 9.78 -9.59 41.82
C GLU A 485 10.04 -8.46 42.83
N GLY A 486 9.93 -7.22 42.38
CA GLY A 486 10.11 -6.03 43.19
C GLY A 486 11.54 -5.76 43.64
N ILE A 487 11.67 -4.77 44.50
CA ILE A 487 12.92 -4.46 45.25
C ILE A 487 12.73 -4.88 46.69
N PRO A 488 13.64 -5.68 47.25
CA PRO A 488 13.55 -6.05 48.67
C PRO A 488 13.55 -4.82 49.58
N SER A 489 12.72 -4.84 50.61
CA SER A 489 12.64 -3.75 51.55
C SER A 489 13.96 -3.59 52.36
N LYS A 490 14.23 -2.38 52.81
CA LYS A 490 15.40 -2.14 53.69
C LYS A 490 15.43 -3.04 54.94
N SER A 491 14.25 -3.43 55.44
CA SER A 491 14.10 -4.38 56.55
C SER A 491 14.55 -5.79 56.18
N LEU A 492 14.27 -6.22 54.94
CA LEU A 492 14.69 -7.52 54.43
C LEU A 492 16.19 -7.56 54.17
N PHE A 493 16.77 -6.49 53.64
CA PHE A 493 18.22 -6.33 53.56
C PHE A 493 18.90 -6.43 54.95
N LYS A 494 18.35 -5.74 55.94
CA LYS A 494 18.85 -5.84 57.33
C LYS A 494 18.73 -7.25 57.90
N LYS A 495 17.62 -7.97 57.64
CA LYS A 495 17.43 -9.35 58.08
C LYS A 495 18.43 -10.30 57.42
N CYS A 496 18.69 -10.16 56.12
CA CYS A 496 19.68 -10.92 55.37
C CYS A 496 21.09 -10.68 55.93
N TYR A 497 21.47 -9.40 56.08
CA TYR A 497 22.80 -9.06 56.58
C TYR A 497 23.05 -9.59 58.01
N LYS A 498 22.06 -9.51 58.89
CA LYS A 498 22.12 -10.12 60.22
C LYS A 498 22.33 -11.64 60.18
N ALA A 499 21.64 -12.33 59.27
CA ALA A 499 21.80 -13.77 59.12
C ALA A 499 23.22 -14.13 58.69
N LEU A 500 23.81 -13.35 57.78
CA LEU A 500 25.19 -13.52 57.34
C LEU A 500 26.21 -13.24 58.43
N ILE A 501 26.02 -12.16 59.22
CA ILE A 501 26.89 -11.82 60.36
C ILE A 501 26.92 -12.94 61.41
N ASN A 502 25.79 -13.53 61.74
CA ASN A 502 25.70 -14.60 62.73
C ASN A 502 26.49 -15.85 62.34
N LYS A 503 26.71 -16.09 61.04
CA LYS A 503 27.44 -17.25 60.54
C LYS A 503 28.92 -16.97 60.28
N LYS A 504 29.32 -15.68 60.17
CA LYS A 504 30.63 -15.16 59.78
C LYS A 504 31.09 -15.56 58.38
N GLU A 505 30.89 -16.80 58.00
CA GLU A 505 31.13 -17.33 56.66
C GLU A 505 29.88 -18.16 56.22
N THR A 506 29.49 -18.04 54.96
CA THR A 506 28.32 -18.76 54.39
C THR A 506 28.69 -19.35 53.03
N ASP A 507 28.62 -20.66 52.92
CA ASP A 507 28.81 -21.37 51.64
C ASP A 507 27.47 -21.32 50.88
N LEU A 508 27.38 -20.50 49.84
CA LEU A 508 26.17 -20.34 49.05
C LEU A 508 25.71 -21.62 48.32
N ILE A 509 26.64 -22.50 47.97
CA ILE A 509 26.33 -23.77 47.30
C ILE A 509 25.55 -24.68 48.25
N LYS A 510 25.98 -24.73 49.52
CA LYS A 510 25.33 -25.60 50.52
C LYS A 510 24.17 -24.95 51.25
N GLU A 511 24.27 -23.66 51.51
CA GLU A 511 23.37 -22.97 52.45
C GLU A 511 22.48 -21.92 51.78
N GLY A 512 22.69 -21.61 50.48
CA GLY A 512 21.96 -20.56 49.77
C GLY A 512 20.45 -20.79 49.77
N MET A 513 20.01 -22.02 49.54
CA MET A 513 18.57 -22.37 49.58
C MET A 513 17.98 -22.25 50.99
N LEU A 514 18.67 -22.68 52.01
CA LEU A 514 18.23 -22.52 53.42
C LEU A 514 18.10 -21.03 53.81
N LEU A 515 19.00 -20.18 53.27
CA LEU A 515 18.92 -18.75 53.47
C LEU A 515 17.72 -18.13 52.76
N CYS A 516 17.40 -18.61 51.54
CA CYS A 516 16.20 -18.22 50.80
C CYS A 516 14.92 -18.60 51.57
N GLU A 517 14.85 -19.80 52.07
CA GLU A 517 13.72 -20.27 52.91
C GLU A 517 13.57 -19.44 54.20
N TYR A 518 14.67 -19.20 54.93
CA TYR A 518 14.65 -18.36 56.13
C TYR A 518 14.16 -16.92 55.87
N LEU A 519 14.54 -16.37 54.73
CA LEU A 519 14.15 -15.01 54.33
C LEU A 519 12.80 -14.97 53.63
N ASN A 520 12.26 -16.12 53.19
CA ASN A 520 11.10 -16.27 52.37
C ASN A 520 11.20 -15.49 51.03
N ILE A 521 12.32 -15.72 50.32
CA ILE A 521 12.63 -15.08 49.04
C ILE A 521 13.10 -16.07 48.01
N LYS A 522 13.02 -15.67 46.73
CA LYS A 522 13.55 -16.45 45.61
C LYS A 522 15.08 -16.34 45.53
N PRO A 523 15.79 -17.33 44.97
CA PRO A 523 17.28 -17.30 44.81
C PRO A 523 17.79 -16.08 44.06
N GLU A 524 17.01 -15.59 43.06
CA GLU A 524 17.36 -14.40 42.27
C GLU A 524 17.42 -13.13 43.16
N ILE A 525 16.47 -13.02 44.10
CA ILE A 525 16.43 -11.90 45.04
C ILE A 525 17.60 -11.97 46.02
N LEU A 526 17.94 -13.17 46.53
CA LEU A 526 19.14 -13.34 47.36
C LEU A 526 20.41 -12.95 46.59
N THR A 527 20.55 -13.42 45.35
CA THR A 527 21.67 -13.08 44.48
C THR A 527 21.78 -11.57 44.26
N PHE A 528 20.66 -10.89 44.04
CA PHE A 528 20.64 -9.43 43.94
C PHE A 528 21.12 -8.76 45.23
N MET A 529 20.60 -9.16 46.39
CA MET A 529 20.98 -8.58 47.69
C MET A 529 22.44 -8.78 47.98
N LEU A 530 23.01 -9.96 47.68
CA LEU A 530 24.42 -10.26 47.84
C LEU A 530 25.34 -9.41 46.94
N LYS A 531 24.90 -9.18 45.67
CA LYS A 531 25.62 -8.26 44.76
C LYS A 531 25.66 -6.83 45.30
N VAL A 532 24.55 -6.33 45.86
CA VAL A 532 24.45 -5.01 46.51
C VAL A 532 25.42 -4.96 47.72
N PHE A 533 25.41 -5.96 48.59
CA PHE A 533 26.31 -6.02 49.74
C PHE A 533 27.77 -6.10 49.33
N LYS A 534 28.12 -6.81 48.26
CA LYS A 534 29.47 -6.91 47.73
C LYS A 534 29.94 -5.58 47.16
N GLU A 535 29.11 -4.88 46.39
CA GLU A 535 29.42 -3.56 45.82
C GLU A 535 29.66 -2.52 46.91
N LEU A 536 28.89 -2.58 48.01
CA LEU A 536 29.03 -1.68 49.15
C LEU A 536 30.11 -2.14 50.16
N GLU A 537 30.86 -3.17 49.83
CA GLU A 537 31.96 -3.74 50.66
C GLU A 537 31.48 -4.23 52.05
N PHE A 538 30.21 -4.63 52.17
CA PHE A 538 29.71 -5.26 53.39
C PHE A 538 30.11 -6.72 53.50
N ILE A 539 30.35 -7.37 52.34
CA ILE A 539 30.78 -8.75 52.24
C ILE A 539 31.83 -8.92 51.14
N TYR A 540 32.61 -10.01 51.24
CA TYR A 540 33.50 -10.51 50.23
C TYR A 540 32.99 -11.84 49.71
N ASP A 541 33.13 -12.11 48.41
CA ASP A 541 32.71 -13.36 47.76
C ASP A 541 33.94 -14.04 47.16
N GLU A 542 34.32 -15.13 47.76
CA GLU A 542 35.45 -15.97 47.34
C GLU A 542 34.90 -17.28 46.72
N LYS A 543 34.53 -17.25 45.43
CA LYS A 543 34.00 -18.40 44.68
C LYS A 543 32.78 -19.07 45.34
N GLY A 544 31.83 -18.26 45.84
CA GLY A 544 30.61 -18.73 46.48
C GLY A 544 30.68 -18.86 48.00
N LEU A 545 31.85 -18.63 48.58
CA LEU A 545 32.02 -18.47 50.04
C LEU A 545 31.88 -16.97 50.39
N ILE A 546 30.81 -16.63 51.03
CA ILE A 546 30.53 -15.25 51.49
C ILE A 546 31.16 -15.03 52.85
N LYS A 547 32.05 -14.02 52.95
CA LYS A 547 32.70 -13.57 54.18
C LYS A 547 32.24 -12.16 54.51
N ILE A 548 31.99 -11.89 55.78
CA ILE A 548 31.63 -10.56 56.28
C ILE A 548 32.86 -9.66 56.37
N ASN A 549 32.72 -8.42 55.89
CA ASN A 549 33.72 -7.40 56.14
C ASN A 549 33.70 -7.02 57.65
N PRO A 550 34.81 -7.16 58.38
CA PRO A 550 34.83 -6.88 59.80
C PRO A 550 34.72 -5.39 60.16
N ALA A 551 34.99 -4.49 59.21
CA ALA A 551 34.95 -3.04 59.40
C ALA A 551 34.32 -2.33 58.19
N PRO A 552 33.04 -2.57 57.89
CA PRO A 552 32.39 -1.97 56.74
C PRO A 552 32.14 -0.47 56.96
N ASN A 553 32.33 0.32 55.92
CA ASN A 553 31.89 1.71 55.94
C ASN A 553 30.36 1.77 56.04
N LYS A 554 29.84 2.58 56.96
CA LYS A 554 28.40 2.75 57.11
C LYS A 554 27.85 3.54 55.93
N GLN A 555 27.06 2.89 55.09
CA GLN A 555 26.39 3.50 53.95
C GLN A 555 24.99 2.91 53.74
N ASP A 556 24.15 3.66 53.02
CA ASP A 556 22.83 3.18 52.66
C ASP A 556 22.92 2.24 51.43
N ILE A 557 22.05 1.24 51.38
CA ILE A 557 21.92 0.30 50.24
C ILE A 557 21.58 1.02 48.95
N GLU A 558 20.90 2.16 49.03
CA GLU A 558 20.52 3.00 47.88
C GLU A 558 21.74 3.65 47.20
N ASN A 559 22.92 3.67 47.86
CA ASN A 559 24.16 4.13 47.26
C ASN A 559 24.76 3.10 46.29
N SER A 560 24.26 1.86 46.32
CA SER A 560 24.68 0.82 45.36
C SER A 560 24.17 1.13 43.96
N ARG A 561 25.09 1.14 43.00
CA ARG A 561 24.76 1.27 41.58
C ARG A 561 23.87 0.11 41.10
N ILE A 562 24.10 -1.10 41.62
CA ILE A 562 23.30 -2.29 41.30
C ILE A 562 21.87 -2.10 41.81
N TYR A 563 21.69 -1.50 43.00
CA TYR A 563 20.35 -1.18 43.51
C TYR A 563 19.62 -0.14 42.64
N GLN A 564 20.33 0.96 42.31
CA GLN A 564 19.80 2.03 41.47
C GLN A 564 19.45 1.52 40.07
N MET A 565 20.29 0.67 39.46
CA MET A 565 19.98 0.07 38.17
C MET A 565 18.71 -0.81 38.18
N ARG A 566 18.50 -1.59 39.27
CA ARG A 566 17.30 -2.39 39.40
C ARG A 566 16.07 -1.49 39.56
N GLN A 567 16.19 -0.42 40.31
CA GLN A 567 15.10 0.56 40.48
C GLN A 567 14.74 1.22 39.15
N ALA A 568 15.73 1.70 38.40
CA ALA A 568 15.51 2.30 37.08
C ALA A 568 14.87 1.32 36.08
N HIS A 569 15.32 0.06 36.09
CA HIS A 569 14.77 -0.96 35.20
C HIS A 569 13.33 -1.33 35.57
N MET A 570 12.98 -1.35 36.87
CA MET A 570 11.60 -1.54 37.29
C MET A 570 10.69 -0.38 36.87
N GLU A 571 11.17 0.86 36.94
CA GLU A 571 10.45 2.03 36.44
C GLU A 571 10.20 1.93 34.94
N VAL A 572 11.19 1.46 34.18
CA VAL A 572 11.07 1.20 32.75
C VAL A 572 9.99 0.16 32.47
N GLU A 573 10.03 -0.99 33.16
CA GLU A 573 9.01 -2.04 32.98
C GLU A 573 7.63 -1.57 33.40
N GLU A 574 7.49 -0.89 34.53
CA GLU A 574 6.22 -0.35 35.01
C GLU A 574 5.60 0.56 33.94
N ARG A 575 6.36 1.55 33.48
CA ARG A 575 5.88 2.56 32.56
C ARG A 575 5.67 2.04 31.13
N LEU A 576 6.59 1.22 30.61
CA LEU A 576 6.53 0.79 29.21
C LEU A 576 5.77 -0.51 28.98
N LEU A 577 5.73 -1.43 29.96
CA LEU A 577 5.06 -2.72 29.76
C LEU A 577 3.70 -2.80 30.42
N TYR A 578 3.53 -2.16 31.59
CA TYR A 578 2.36 -2.37 32.46
C TYR A 578 1.47 -1.14 32.59
N ASP A 579 1.92 0.05 32.21
CA ASP A 579 1.08 1.24 32.18
C ASP A 579 0.11 1.21 31.01
N ASP A 580 -0.99 2.00 31.12
CA ASP A 580 -1.93 2.18 30.03
C ASP A 580 -1.25 2.81 28.82
N PHE A 581 -1.61 2.34 27.64
CA PHE A 581 -1.02 2.82 26.39
C PHE A 581 -1.19 4.34 26.19
N LEU A 582 -2.32 4.89 26.60
CA LEU A 582 -2.57 6.33 26.52
C LEU A 582 -1.56 7.14 27.34
N ASN A 583 -1.25 6.69 28.55
CA ASN A 583 -0.26 7.33 29.40
C ASN A 583 1.15 7.30 28.79
N ILE A 584 1.50 6.18 28.17
CA ILE A 584 2.79 6.04 27.46
C ILE A 584 2.85 6.98 26.26
N LYS A 585 1.77 7.03 25.49
CA LYS A 585 1.63 7.90 24.31
C LYS A 585 1.80 9.38 24.69
N GLU A 586 1.07 9.83 25.70
CA GLU A 586 1.15 11.20 26.21
C GLU A 586 2.57 11.54 26.71
N TRP A 587 3.18 10.60 27.43
CA TRP A 587 4.55 10.79 27.91
C TRP A 587 5.56 10.91 26.77
N ILE A 588 5.50 10.02 25.75
CA ILE A 588 6.40 10.07 24.60
C ILE A 588 6.20 11.40 23.83
N ILE A 589 4.96 11.80 23.56
CA ILE A 589 4.66 13.07 22.89
C ILE A 589 5.25 14.24 23.67
N SER A 590 5.13 14.25 24.99
CA SER A 590 5.69 15.31 25.86
C SER A 590 7.21 15.42 25.82
N LYS A 591 7.93 14.41 25.29
CA LYS A 591 9.38 14.40 25.17
C LYS A 591 9.88 14.77 23.76
N LEU A 592 8.98 14.79 22.79
CA LEU A 592 9.27 15.16 21.40
C LEU A 592 8.90 16.63 21.09
N THR A 593 8.12 17.26 21.96
CA THR A 593 7.77 18.69 21.93
C THR A 593 8.72 19.51 22.80
#